data_0fee66c55946913c4517254f0dfa14f4
#
_entry.id   0fee66c55946913c4517254f0dfa14f4
#
_cell.length_a   1.000
_cell.length_b   1.000
_cell.length_c   1.000
_cell.angle_alpha   90.00
_cell.angle_beta   90.00
_cell.angle_gamma   90.00
#
_symmetry.space_group_name_H-M   'P 1'
#
loop_
_entity.id
_entity.type
_entity.pdbx_description
1 polymer ?
#
loop_
_entity_poly.entity_id
_entity_poly.type
_entity_poly.pdbx_seq_one_letter_code
_entity_poly.pdbx_strand_id
1 'polypeptide(L)'
;MRDAQHLCWKTFRKINDQLDPKRGKTWTPFVMVTDLLEEAGEIASVVKGLEGFKPPEKPKTKEMLATELSDLLYIVFVLAEHYDVNLEESFLETVNSYILRFIQ
;
A
#
# COMPACT_ATOMS: atom_id res chain seq x y z
N MET A 1 -14.12 1.96 1.58
CA MET A 1 -12.74 2.48 1.68
C MET A 1 -12.41 3.07 3.05
N ARG A 2 -13.28 3.91 3.62
CA ARG A 2 -13.04 4.46 4.95
C ARG A 2 -12.94 3.39 6.04
N ASP A 3 -13.81 2.39 6.00
CA ASP A 3 -13.79 1.30 6.97
C ASP A 3 -12.50 0.49 6.87
N ALA A 4 -12.04 0.23 5.64
CA ALA A 4 -10.77 -0.45 5.41
C ALA A 4 -9.60 0.39 5.92
N GLN A 5 -9.63 1.70 5.69
CA GLN A 5 -8.59 2.61 6.18
C GLN A 5 -8.51 2.60 7.71
N HIS A 6 -9.66 2.67 8.39
CA HIS A 6 -9.70 2.61 9.85
C HIS A 6 -9.24 1.26 10.39
N LEU A 7 -9.62 0.17 9.73
CA LEU A 7 -9.17 -1.17 10.12
C LEU A 7 -7.65 -1.29 10.02
N CYS A 8 -7.06 -0.78 8.95
CA CYS A 8 -5.61 -0.79 8.77
C CYS A 8 -4.91 0.00 9.87
N TRP A 9 -5.46 1.16 10.24
CA TRP A 9 -4.89 1.99 11.30
C TRP A 9 -4.93 1.30 12.66
N LYS A 10 -6.07 0.69 13.01
CA LYS A 10 -6.21 -0.05 14.26
C LYS A 10 -5.23 -1.23 14.32
N THR A 11 -5.10 -1.94 13.23
CA THR A 11 -4.17 -3.07 13.11
C THR A 11 -2.73 -2.60 13.26
N PHE A 12 -2.37 -1.53 12.54
CA PHE A 12 -1.04 -0.93 12.60
C PHE A 12 -0.69 -0.51 14.03
N ARG A 13 -1.60 0.15 14.73
CA ARG A 13 -1.36 0.61 16.10
C ARG A 13 -1.10 -0.56 17.04
N LYS A 14 -1.86 -1.63 16.92
CA LYS A 14 -1.66 -2.83 17.73
C LYS A 14 -0.28 -3.45 17.49
N ILE A 15 0.12 -3.55 16.24
CA ILE A 15 1.44 -4.09 15.89
C ILE A 15 2.54 -3.19 16.42
N ASN A 16 2.42 -1.89 16.21
CA ASN A 16 3.43 -0.92 16.64
C ASN A 16 3.58 -0.89 18.17
N ASP A 17 2.49 -1.04 18.91
CA ASP A 17 2.50 -1.07 20.36
C ASP A 17 3.20 -2.33 20.93
N GLN A 18 3.25 -3.39 20.14
CA GLN A 18 3.91 -4.64 20.52
C GLN A 18 5.41 -4.64 20.23
N LEU A 19 5.90 -3.65 19.49
CA LEU A 19 7.32 -3.55 19.19
C LEU A 19 8.09 -3.09 20.43
N ASP A 20 9.26 -3.68 20.62
CA ASP A 20 10.12 -3.36 21.76
C ASP A 20 10.72 -1.95 21.57
N PRO A 21 10.35 -0.96 22.42
CA PRO A 21 10.88 0.39 22.31
C PRO A 21 12.40 0.46 22.46
N LYS A 22 13.00 -0.51 23.17
CA LYS A 22 14.45 -0.56 23.37
C LYS A 22 15.22 -0.86 22.09
N ARG A 23 14.56 -1.47 21.10
CA ARG A 23 15.18 -1.76 19.81
C ARG A 23 15.04 -0.60 18.84
N GLY A 24 14.35 0.47 19.23
CA GLY A 24 14.13 1.64 18.39
C GLY A 24 13.32 1.36 17.15
N LYS A 25 12.55 0.27 17.16
CA LYS A 25 11.78 -0.16 15.99
C LYS A 25 10.35 0.34 16.07
N THR A 26 10.16 1.62 15.85
CA THR A 26 8.83 2.17 15.64
C THR A 26 8.67 2.52 14.16
N TRP A 27 7.49 2.26 13.61
CA TRP A 27 7.18 2.63 12.23
C TRP A 27 6.87 4.12 12.17
N THR A 28 7.86 4.90 11.75
CA THR A 28 7.70 6.33 11.48
C THR A 28 7.19 6.53 10.05
N PRO A 29 6.71 7.73 9.68
CA PRO A 29 6.34 8.01 8.30
C PRO A 29 7.48 7.74 7.30
N PHE A 30 8.74 7.97 7.69
CA PHE A 30 9.88 7.65 6.82
C PHE A 30 9.98 6.16 6.54
N VAL A 31 9.79 5.32 7.58
CA VAL A 31 9.79 3.87 7.42
C VAL A 31 8.62 3.44 6.54
N MET A 32 7.43 4.01 6.74
CA MET A 32 6.25 3.72 5.92
C MET A 32 6.49 4.02 4.44
N VAL A 33 7.13 5.16 4.13
CA VAL A 33 7.45 5.53 2.74
C VAL A 33 8.49 4.57 2.16
N THR A 34 9.47 4.16 2.94
CA THR A 34 10.46 3.18 2.51
C THR A 34 9.78 1.85 2.17
N ASP A 35 8.88 1.39 3.04
CA ASP A 35 8.11 0.16 2.81
C ASP A 35 7.22 0.29 1.57
N LEU A 36 6.63 1.46 1.34
CA LEU A 36 5.81 1.74 0.17
C LEU A 36 6.61 1.56 -1.12
N LEU A 37 7.83 2.11 -1.16
CA LEU A 37 8.73 1.97 -2.32
C LEU A 37 9.16 0.52 -2.52
N GLU A 38 9.42 -0.20 -1.44
CA GLU A 38 9.78 -1.62 -1.48
C GLU A 38 8.64 -2.45 -2.06
N GLU A 39 7.41 -2.24 -1.58
CA GLU A 39 6.23 -2.94 -2.11
C GLU A 39 5.97 -2.61 -3.58
N ALA A 40 6.17 -1.36 -3.98
CA ALA A 40 6.04 -0.96 -5.38
C ALA A 40 7.05 -1.72 -6.26
N GLY A 41 8.28 -1.90 -5.77
CA GLY A 41 9.30 -2.69 -6.45
C GLY A 41 8.92 -4.17 -6.57
N GLU A 42 8.32 -4.74 -5.54
CA GLU A 42 7.85 -6.12 -5.56
C GLU A 42 6.70 -6.31 -6.55
N ILE A 43 5.78 -5.35 -6.63
CA ILE A 43 4.71 -5.34 -7.63
C ILE A 43 5.31 -5.36 -9.04
N ALA A 44 6.30 -4.50 -9.29
CA ALA A 44 6.97 -4.44 -10.58
C ALA A 44 7.61 -5.79 -10.93
N SER A 45 8.24 -6.45 -9.96
CA SER A 45 8.86 -7.77 -10.16
C SER A 45 7.82 -8.83 -10.52
N VAL A 46 6.68 -8.84 -9.83
CA VAL A 46 5.61 -9.80 -10.12
C VAL A 46 5.02 -9.57 -11.51
N VAL A 47 4.76 -8.32 -11.89
CA VAL A 47 4.21 -7.98 -13.21
C VAL A 47 5.18 -8.39 -14.32
N LYS A 48 6.47 -8.13 -14.16
CA LYS A 48 7.48 -8.56 -15.13
C LYS A 48 7.46 -10.09 -15.30
N GLY A 49 7.32 -10.84 -14.22
CA GLY A 49 7.21 -12.28 -14.26
C GLY A 49 5.94 -12.75 -14.95
N LEU A 50 4.79 -12.14 -14.67
CA LEU A 50 3.52 -12.48 -15.29
C LEU A 50 3.52 -12.19 -16.79
N GLU A 51 4.14 -11.12 -17.22
CA GLU A 51 4.24 -10.74 -18.63
C GLU A 51 5.34 -11.49 -19.37
N GLY A 52 6.17 -12.27 -18.66
CA GLY A 52 7.25 -13.03 -19.28
C GLY A 52 8.36 -12.17 -19.84
N PHE A 53 8.44 -10.91 -19.44
CA PHE A 53 9.44 -9.98 -19.93
C PHE A 53 10.85 -10.39 -19.49
N LYS A 54 10.95 -10.91 -18.29
CA LYS A 54 12.18 -11.46 -17.74
C LYS A 54 11.81 -12.77 -17.03
N PRO A 55 12.30 -13.93 -17.49
CA PRO A 55 11.94 -15.20 -16.87
C PRO A 55 12.28 -15.19 -15.39
N PRO A 56 11.30 -15.37 -14.49
CA PRO A 56 11.56 -15.42 -13.07
C PRO A 56 12.17 -16.78 -12.69
N GLU A 57 12.95 -16.81 -11.63
CA GLU A 57 13.45 -18.07 -11.06
C GLU A 57 12.30 -18.95 -10.59
N LYS A 58 11.22 -18.33 -10.10
CA LYS A 58 9.99 -19.01 -9.70
C LYS A 58 8.81 -18.42 -10.47
N PRO A 59 7.84 -19.23 -10.88
CA PRO A 59 6.66 -18.72 -11.55
C PRO A 59 5.95 -17.67 -10.73
N LYS A 60 5.49 -16.60 -11.37
CA LYS A 60 4.67 -15.55 -10.75
C LYS A 60 3.21 -15.84 -11.01
N THR A 61 2.36 -15.52 -10.04
CA THR A 61 0.92 -15.78 -10.08
C THR A 61 0.11 -14.53 -9.79
N LYS A 62 -1.17 -14.57 -10.18
CA LYS A 62 -2.10 -13.49 -9.87
C LYS A 62 -2.29 -13.33 -8.35
N GLU A 63 -2.22 -14.43 -7.62
CA GLU A 63 -2.34 -14.44 -6.16
C GLU A 63 -1.17 -13.69 -5.51
N MET A 64 0.03 -13.84 -6.06
CA MET A 64 1.19 -13.07 -5.61
C MET A 64 0.99 -11.59 -5.86
N LEU A 65 0.45 -11.23 -7.03
CA LEU A 65 0.14 -9.84 -7.34
C LEU A 65 -0.91 -9.27 -6.37
N ALA A 66 -1.95 -10.04 -6.08
CA ALA A 66 -2.99 -9.62 -5.15
C ALA A 66 -2.42 -9.33 -3.76
N THR A 67 -1.49 -10.17 -3.28
CA THR A 67 -0.83 -9.98 -2.00
C THR A 67 0.00 -8.69 -1.99
N GLU A 68 0.81 -8.47 -3.02
CA GLU A 68 1.67 -7.28 -3.09
C GLU A 68 0.85 -6.00 -3.22
N LEU A 69 -0.25 -6.02 -3.99
CA LEU A 69 -1.15 -4.88 -4.09
C LEU A 69 -1.83 -4.59 -2.75
N SER A 70 -2.21 -5.64 -2.02
CA SER A 70 -2.82 -5.49 -0.70
C SER A 70 -1.84 -4.91 0.31
N ASP A 71 -0.59 -5.35 0.28
CA ASP A 71 0.46 -4.82 1.16
C ASP A 71 0.70 -3.33 0.88
N LEU A 72 0.75 -2.94 -0.39
CA LEU A 72 0.89 -1.54 -0.79
C LEU A 72 -0.29 -0.71 -0.27
N LEU A 73 -1.50 -1.19 -0.49
CA LEU A 73 -2.71 -0.48 -0.09
C LEU A 73 -2.79 -0.31 1.43
N TYR A 74 -2.38 -1.32 2.18
CA TYR A 74 -2.29 -1.24 3.63
C TYR A 74 -1.42 -0.06 4.08
N ILE A 75 -0.24 0.08 3.49
CA ILE A 75 0.69 1.17 3.81
C ILE A 75 0.08 2.53 3.45
N VAL A 76 -0.58 2.61 2.29
CA VAL A 76 -1.25 3.84 1.84
C VAL A 76 -2.31 4.26 2.86
N PHE A 77 -3.13 3.33 3.34
CA PHE A 77 -4.16 3.61 4.33
C PHE A 77 -3.56 4.06 5.66
N VAL A 78 -2.48 3.43 6.11
CA VAL A 78 -1.81 3.78 7.35
C VAL A 78 -1.23 5.20 7.27
N LEU A 79 -0.59 5.54 6.14
CA LEU A 79 -0.08 6.89 5.92
C LEU A 79 -1.20 7.93 5.94
N ALA A 80 -2.32 7.64 5.27
CA ALA A 80 -3.47 8.54 5.25
C ALA A 80 -3.99 8.80 6.67
N GLU A 81 -4.14 7.76 7.47
CA GLU A 81 -4.60 7.90 8.86
C GLU A 81 -3.60 8.67 9.71
N HIS A 82 -2.31 8.44 9.50
CA HIS A 82 -1.27 9.14 10.25
C HIS A 82 -1.39 10.66 10.10
N TYR A 83 -1.76 11.13 8.92
CA TYR A 83 -1.90 12.55 8.61
C TYR A 83 -3.36 13.03 8.59
N ASP A 84 -4.27 12.20 9.08
CA ASP A 84 -5.71 12.52 9.13
C ASP A 84 -6.28 12.91 7.76
N VAL A 85 -5.89 12.16 6.74
CA VAL A 85 -6.40 12.35 5.38
C VAL A 85 -7.59 11.41 5.15
N ASN A 86 -8.72 11.98 4.73
CA ASN A 86 -9.86 11.18 4.28
C ASN A 86 -9.60 10.70 2.84
N LEU A 87 -9.01 9.51 2.74
CA LEU A 87 -8.56 8.99 1.45
C LEU A 87 -9.72 8.65 0.52
N GLU A 88 -10.84 8.17 1.06
CA GLU A 88 -12.03 7.90 0.25
C GLU A 88 -12.49 9.15 -0.51
N GLU A 89 -12.62 10.26 0.20
CA GLU A 89 -13.03 11.53 -0.40
C GLU A 89 -12.03 11.99 -1.45
N SER A 90 -10.74 12.02 -1.10
CA SER A 90 -9.68 12.44 -2.04
C SER A 90 -9.61 11.55 -3.26
N PHE A 91 -9.77 10.24 -3.08
CA PHE A 91 -9.72 9.28 -4.17
C PHE A 91 -10.91 9.46 -5.13
N LEU A 92 -12.11 9.64 -4.58
CA LEU A 92 -13.30 9.87 -5.41
C LEU A 92 -13.19 11.19 -6.19
N GLU A 93 -12.67 12.23 -5.57
CA GLU A 93 -12.41 13.50 -6.27
C GLU A 93 -11.40 13.32 -7.41
N THR A 94 -10.34 12.56 -7.16
CA THR A 94 -9.32 12.27 -8.17
C THR A 94 -9.91 11.52 -9.36
N VAL A 95 -10.68 10.46 -9.10
CA VAL A 95 -11.34 9.69 -10.16
C VAL A 95 -12.31 10.56 -10.94
N ASN A 96 -13.08 11.38 -10.24
CA ASN A 96 -14.03 12.28 -10.88
C ASN A 96 -13.32 13.29 -11.80
N SER A 97 -12.15 13.79 -11.37
CA SER A 97 -11.37 14.71 -12.20
C SER A 97 -10.89 14.03 -13.49
N TYR A 98 -10.54 12.75 -13.43
CA TYR A 98 -10.18 11.99 -14.63
C TYR A 98 -11.37 11.80 -15.56
N ILE A 99 -12.55 11.50 -15.01
CA ILE A 99 -13.77 11.36 -15.78
C ILE A 99 -14.07 12.68 -16.53
N LEU A 100 -14.04 13.80 -15.85
CA LEU A 100 -14.29 15.11 -16.44
C LEU A 100 -13.29 15.47 -17.54
N ARG A 101 -12.03 15.02 -17.38
CA ARG A 101 -10.93 15.35 -18.28
C ARG A 101 -10.92 14.48 -19.54
N PHE A 102 -11.25 13.20 -19.43
CA PHE A 102 -11.01 12.22 -20.48
C PHE A 102 -12.26 11.52 -21.03
N ILE A 103 -13.40 11.58 -20.35
CA ILE A 103 -14.56 10.77 -20.71
C ILE A 103 -15.79 11.60 -21.10
N GLN A 104 -15.70 12.89 -21.16
CA GLN A 104 -16.81 13.73 -21.60
C GLN A 104 -17.17 13.53 -23.05
#